data_5c98ab0ea503bc22b0a507de62c13fa3
#
_entry.id   5c98ab0ea503bc22b0a507de62c13fa3
#
_cell.length_a   1.000
_cell.length_b   1.000
_cell.length_c   1.000
_cell.angle_alpha   90.00
_cell.angle_beta   90.00
_cell.angle_gamma   90.00
#
_symmetry.space_group_name_H-M   'P 1'
#
loop_
_entity.id
_entity.type
_entity.pdbx_description
1 polymer ?
#
loop_
_entity_poly.entity_id
_entity_poly.type
_entity_poly.pdbx_seq_one_letter_code
_entity_poly.pdbx_strand_id
1 'polypeptide(L)'
;RRQRQMCIRDSTDSNDVSSVTQKAADFSDVVYIPTDNTAASNTEAIANILVPAGVPAICGEEGICSGCGVATLSISYYDLGVTTGKMAAKILTGEADISTMPIEYTDATPKYNPTICEELGIQPLDGYEAIEG
;
A
#
# COMPACT_ATOMS: atom_id res chain seq x y z
N ARG A 1 -19.85 4.07 21.92
CA ARG A 1 -18.92 4.24 20.79
C ARG A 1 -17.50 4.24 21.36
N ARG A 2 -16.75 3.15 21.17
CA ARG A 2 -15.28 3.22 21.36
C ARG A 2 -14.77 4.21 20.32
N GLN A 3 -14.23 5.35 20.76
CA GLN A 3 -13.45 6.23 19.91
C GLN A 3 -12.25 5.43 19.43
N ARG A 4 -12.20 5.16 18.12
CA ARG A 4 -10.99 4.61 17.49
C ARG A 4 -9.95 5.72 17.49
N GLN A 5 -8.99 5.64 18.39
CA GLN A 5 -7.83 6.51 18.36
C GLN A 5 -6.87 5.92 17.34
N MET A 6 -6.67 6.65 16.24
CA MET A 6 -5.60 6.36 15.30
C MET A 6 -4.32 7.03 15.82
N CYS A 7 -3.33 6.22 16.20
CA CYS A 7 -2.02 6.73 16.58
C CYS A 7 -1.11 6.75 15.36
N ILE A 8 -0.52 7.92 15.07
CA ILE A 8 0.48 8.07 14.00
C ILE A 8 1.85 7.84 14.62
N ARG A 9 2.68 7.06 13.93
CA ARG A 9 4.09 6.82 14.25
C ARG A 9 4.89 7.04 12.99
N ASP A 10 5.77 8.02 13.01
CA ASP A 10 6.65 8.36 11.88
C ASP A 10 8.04 7.81 12.13
N SER A 11 8.65 7.23 11.07
CA SER A 11 10.09 6.98 11.02
C SER A 11 10.79 8.18 10.37
N THR A 12 11.95 8.56 10.90
CA THR A 12 12.73 9.66 10.36
C THR A 12 13.68 9.22 9.26
N ASP A 13 14.11 7.98 9.33
CA ASP A 13 14.96 7.30 8.32
C ASP A 13 14.81 5.78 8.41
N SER A 14 15.56 5.05 7.56
CA SER A 14 15.54 3.58 7.53
C SER A 14 16.07 2.93 8.84
N ASN A 15 16.85 3.64 9.67
CA ASN A 15 17.44 3.04 10.88
C ASN A 15 16.42 2.90 12.00
N ASP A 16 15.37 3.72 12.03
CA ASP A 16 14.38 3.68 13.08
C ASP A 16 13.08 2.95 12.69
N VAL A 17 12.93 2.50 11.43
CA VAL A 17 11.76 1.75 10.93
C VAL A 17 11.43 0.58 11.85
N SER A 18 12.41 -0.27 12.19
CA SER A 18 12.18 -1.42 13.05
C SER A 18 11.69 -1.03 14.43
N SER A 19 12.28 0.01 15.05
CA SER A 19 11.88 0.45 16.40
C SER A 19 10.48 1.10 16.40
N VAL A 20 10.13 1.80 15.34
CA VAL A 20 8.81 2.41 15.17
C VAL A 20 7.76 1.33 14.91
N THR A 21 8.08 0.36 14.06
CA THR A 21 7.20 -0.79 13.77
C THR A 21 6.94 -1.61 15.04
N GLN A 22 7.97 -1.90 15.83
CA GLN A 22 7.81 -2.62 17.11
C GLN A 22 6.88 -1.87 18.05
N LYS A 23 7.08 -0.56 18.22
CA LYS A 23 6.19 0.27 19.04
C LYS A 23 4.76 0.30 18.51
N ALA A 24 4.55 0.23 17.20
CA ALA A 24 3.22 0.15 16.62
C ALA A 24 2.57 -1.20 16.90
N ALA A 25 3.31 -2.30 16.76
CA ALA A 25 2.85 -3.66 17.02
C ALA A 25 2.43 -3.86 18.49
N ASP A 26 3.16 -3.27 19.44
CA ASP A 26 2.96 -3.47 20.88
C ASP A 26 1.57 -3.03 21.40
N PHE A 27 0.84 -2.18 20.66
CA PHE A 27 -0.46 -1.66 21.13
C PHE A 27 -1.54 -1.59 20.05
N SER A 28 -1.25 -2.06 18.82
CA SER A 28 -2.20 -1.99 17.70
C SER A 28 -2.74 -3.38 17.37
N ASP A 29 -4.02 -3.47 17.08
CA ASP A 29 -4.65 -4.68 16.53
C ASP A 29 -4.46 -4.77 15.00
N VAL A 30 -4.15 -3.66 14.34
CA VAL A 30 -3.90 -3.52 12.91
C VAL A 30 -3.06 -2.27 12.64
N VAL A 31 -2.15 -2.35 11.67
CA VAL A 31 -1.32 -1.22 11.23
C VAL A 31 -1.73 -0.81 9.82
N TYR A 32 -1.79 0.48 9.54
CA TYR A 32 -1.87 1.01 8.18
C TYR A 32 -0.53 1.62 7.78
N ILE A 33 0.01 1.16 6.66
CA ILE A 33 1.26 1.65 6.09
C ILE A 33 0.92 2.45 4.82
N PRO A 34 1.06 3.78 4.84
CA PRO A 34 0.81 4.60 3.66
C PRO A 34 1.87 4.35 2.57
N THR A 35 1.62 4.88 1.38
CA THR A 35 2.62 4.87 0.30
C THR A 35 3.81 5.73 0.72
N ASP A 36 4.91 5.09 1.06
CA ASP A 36 6.14 5.72 1.57
C ASP A 36 7.38 4.97 1.09
N ASN A 37 8.36 5.69 0.56
CA ASN A 37 9.58 5.10 0.00
C ASN A 37 10.45 4.43 1.06
N THR A 38 10.46 4.94 2.29
CA THR A 38 11.24 4.35 3.38
C THR A 38 10.60 3.02 3.79
N ALA A 39 9.28 2.96 3.92
CA ALA A 39 8.56 1.71 4.18
C ALA A 39 8.76 0.70 3.03
N ALA A 40 8.61 1.15 1.78
CA ALA A 40 8.78 0.30 0.60
C ALA A 40 10.18 -0.35 0.51
N SER A 41 11.22 0.37 0.97
CA SER A 41 12.59 -0.13 0.99
C SER A 41 12.92 -1.01 2.19
N ASN A 42 12.00 -1.17 3.16
CA ASN A 42 12.21 -1.87 4.42
C ASN A 42 11.10 -2.88 4.75
N THR A 43 10.37 -3.35 3.75
CA THR A 43 9.21 -4.24 3.94
C THR A 43 9.56 -5.52 4.68
N GLU A 44 10.72 -6.12 4.41
CA GLU A 44 11.20 -7.32 5.11
C GLU A 44 11.39 -7.06 6.62
N ALA A 45 11.98 -5.92 6.99
CA ALA A 45 12.17 -5.56 8.39
C ALA A 45 10.82 -5.33 9.11
N ILE A 46 9.84 -4.78 8.40
CA ILE A 46 8.48 -4.58 8.89
C ILE A 46 7.77 -5.92 9.07
N ALA A 47 7.83 -6.81 8.07
CA ALA A 47 7.23 -8.14 8.12
C ALA A 47 7.79 -8.98 9.27
N ASN A 48 9.11 -8.98 9.45
CA ASN A 48 9.81 -9.69 10.53
C ASN A 48 9.38 -9.27 11.95
N ILE A 49 8.70 -8.15 12.07
CA ILE A 49 8.13 -7.66 13.34
C ILE A 49 6.63 -7.91 13.42
N LEU A 50 5.88 -7.51 12.39
CA LEU A 50 4.41 -7.56 12.43
C LEU A 50 3.87 -8.98 12.36
N VAL A 51 4.46 -9.85 11.53
CA VAL A 51 3.97 -11.22 11.34
C VAL A 51 4.13 -12.05 12.63
N PRO A 52 5.30 -12.12 13.29
CA PRO A 52 5.43 -12.82 14.56
C PRO A 52 4.59 -12.20 15.69
N ALA A 53 4.32 -10.90 15.64
CA ALA A 53 3.43 -10.23 16.59
C ALA A 53 1.94 -10.52 16.34
N GLY A 54 1.59 -11.16 15.23
CA GLY A 54 0.20 -11.43 14.84
C GLY A 54 -0.58 -10.17 14.46
N VAL A 55 0.11 -9.09 14.07
CA VAL A 55 -0.50 -7.79 13.74
C VAL A 55 -0.56 -7.61 12.23
N PRO A 56 -1.76 -7.66 11.61
CA PRO A 56 -1.89 -7.46 10.18
C PRO A 56 -1.62 -6.01 9.77
N ALA A 57 -1.00 -5.83 8.59
CA ALA A 57 -0.82 -4.53 7.97
C ALA A 57 -1.71 -4.37 6.74
N ILE A 58 -2.39 -3.23 6.63
CA ILE A 58 -3.07 -2.77 5.41
C ILE A 58 -2.16 -1.73 4.76
N CYS A 59 -1.89 -1.88 3.47
CA CYS A 59 -0.91 -1.07 2.77
C CYS A 59 -1.54 -0.13 1.74
N GLY A 60 -0.91 1.03 1.54
CA GLY A 60 -1.36 2.05 0.59
C GLY A 60 -1.03 1.71 -0.87
N GLU A 61 -0.17 0.71 -1.12
CA GLU A 61 0.20 0.29 -2.47
C GLU A 61 0.67 -1.17 -2.50
N GLU A 62 0.73 -1.75 -3.72
CA GLU A 62 0.95 -3.17 -3.96
C GLU A 62 2.36 -3.65 -3.55
N GLY A 63 3.40 -2.86 -3.84
CA GLY A 63 4.79 -3.25 -3.55
C GLY A 63 5.05 -3.37 -2.05
N ILE A 64 4.52 -2.47 -1.22
CA ILE A 64 4.60 -2.59 0.24
C ILE A 64 3.77 -3.80 0.71
N CYS A 65 2.58 -3.99 0.12
CA CYS A 65 1.70 -5.11 0.49
C CYS A 65 2.34 -6.47 0.18
N SER A 66 3.00 -6.59 -0.98
CA SER A 66 3.70 -7.83 -1.35
C SER A 66 4.81 -8.21 -0.37
N GLY A 67 5.45 -7.22 0.26
CA GLY A 67 6.54 -7.44 1.21
C GLY A 67 6.13 -7.61 2.67
N CYS A 68 5.04 -6.98 3.12
CA CYS A 68 4.70 -6.98 4.56
C CYS A 68 3.21 -6.82 4.89
N GLY A 69 2.33 -6.66 3.91
CA GLY A 69 0.92 -6.41 4.15
C GLY A 69 0.02 -7.59 3.86
N VAL A 70 -1.18 -7.58 4.43
CA VAL A 70 -2.22 -8.57 4.14
C VAL A 70 -3.10 -8.15 2.98
N ALA A 71 -3.38 -6.85 2.85
CA ALA A 71 -4.25 -6.33 1.80
C ALA A 71 -3.92 -4.88 1.44
N THR A 72 -4.32 -4.51 0.22
CA THR A 72 -4.21 -3.15 -0.31
C THR A 72 -5.37 -2.84 -1.23
N LEU A 73 -5.68 -1.55 -1.38
CA LEU A 73 -6.48 -1.02 -2.48
C LEU A 73 -5.55 -0.14 -3.30
N SER A 74 -5.00 -0.69 -4.36
CA SER A 74 -3.90 -0.08 -5.11
C SER A 74 -4.28 0.21 -6.55
N ILE A 75 -3.71 1.29 -7.09
CA ILE A 75 -3.76 1.60 -8.51
C ILE A 75 -2.62 0.89 -9.24
N SER A 76 -2.83 0.57 -10.52
CA SER A 76 -1.77 0.11 -11.40
C SER A 76 -0.92 1.31 -11.87
N TYR A 77 0.34 1.38 -11.45
CA TYR A 77 1.26 2.41 -11.94
C TYR A 77 1.54 2.29 -13.44
N TYR A 78 1.47 1.07 -13.99
CA TYR A 78 1.57 0.85 -15.43
C TYR A 78 0.40 1.51 -16.17
N ASP A 79 -0.83 1.28 -15.73
CA ASP A 79 -2.03 1.88 -16.35
C ASP A 79 -2.07 3.39 -16.18
N LEU A 80 -1.59 3.89 -15.03
CA LEU A 80 -1.42 5.33 -14.80
C LEU A 80 -0.41 5.94 -15.81
N GLY A 81 0.71 5.24 -16.05
CA GLY A 81 1.68 5.62 -17.06
C GLY A 81 1.12 5.61 -18.49
N VAL A 82 0.35 4.57 -18.84
CA VAL A 82 -0.35 4.49 -20.13
C VAL A 82 -1.36 5.62 -20.30
N THR A 83 -2.16 5.92 -19.27
CA THR A 83 -3.14 7.01 -19.28
C THR A 83 -2.44 8.36 -19.45
N THR A 84 -1.38 8.62 -18.68
CA THR A 84 -0.57 9.83 -18.79
C THR A 84 0.05 9.99 -20.18
N GLY A 85 0.57 8.90 -20.76
CA GLY A 85 1.11 8.90 -22.12
C GLY A 85 0.06 9.24 -23.18
N LYS A 86 -1.17 8.70 -23.04
CA LYS A 86 -2.28 9.04 -23.94
C LYS A 86 -2.69 10.51 -23.81
N MET A 87 -2.72 11.07 -22.60
CA MET A 87 -3.00 12.49 -22.38
C MET A 87 -1.93 13.37 -23.04
N ALA A 88 -0.66 13.03 -22.84
CA ALA A 88 0.45 13.76 -23.47
C ALA A 88 0.37 13.72 -24.99
N ALA A 89 0.05 12.58 -25.60
CA ALA A 89 -0.13 12.45 -27.04
C ALA A 89 -1.24 13.37 -27.56
N LYS A 90 -2.40 13.40 -26.93
CA LYS A 90 -3.52 14.29 -27.31
C LYS A 90 -3.13 15.77 -27.28
N ILE A 91 -2.32 16.19 -26.31
CA ILE A 91 -1.84 17.56 -26.20
C ILE A 91 -0.85 17.86 -27.34
N LEU A 92 0.10 16.96 -27.58
CA LEU A 92 1.15 17.14 -28.58
C LEU A 92 0.61 17.14 -30.03
N THR A 93 -0.48 16.37 -30.27
CA THR A 93 -1.15 16.36 -31.59
C THR A 93 -2.13 17.51 -31.79
N GLY A 94 -2.39 18.31 -30.76
CA GLY A 94 -3.36 19.40 -30.80
C GLY A 94 -4.83 18.95 -30.65
N GLU A 95 -5.08 17.70 -30.31
CA GLU A 95 -6.42 17.17 -30.08
C GLU A 95 -7.02 17.64 -28.74
N ALA A 96 -6.17 18.04 -27.79
CA ALA A 96 -6.58 18.55 -26.50
C ALA A 96 -5.73 19.73 -26.06
N ASP A 97 -6.35 20.66 -25.31
CA ASP A 97 -5.67 21.78 -24.68
C ASP A 97 -5.42 21.46 -23.21
N ILE A 98 -4.19 21.58 -22.76
CA ILE A 98 -3.77 21.29 -21.39
C ILE A 98 -4.55 22.10 -20.35
N SER A 99 -4.99 23.32 -20.70
CA SER A 99 -5.72 24.21 -19.78
C SER A 99 -7.16 23.77 -19.52
N THR A 100 -7.72 22.94 -20.40
CA THR A 100 -9.12 22.48 -20.34
C THR A 100 -9.26 20.96 -20.26
N MET A 101 -8.17 20.22 -20.43
CA MET A 101 -8.15 18.77 -20.36
C MET A 101 -8.54 18.30 -18.93
N PRO A 102 -9.53 17.41 -18.79
CA PRO A 102 -9.87 16.87 -17.49
C PRO A 102 -8.74 16.00 -16.94
N ILE A 103 -8.62 15.96 -15.60
CA ILE A 103 -7.72 15.02 -14.93
C ILE A 103 -8.28 13.61 -15.12
N GLU A 104 -7.46 12.71 -15.64
CA GLU A 104 -7.78 11.28 -15.74
C GLU A 104 -7.14 10.51 -14.58
N TYR A 105 -7.73 9.40 -14.19
CA TYR A 105 -7.25 8.49 -13.13
C TYR A 105 -7.48 7.05 -13.57
N THR A 106 -6.88 6.12 -12.84
CA THR A 106 -7.11 4.68 -13.03
C THR A 106 -7.88 4.13 -11.84
N ASP A 107 -8.69 3.11 -12.09
CA ASP A 107 -9.42 2.42 -11.03
C ASP A 107 -8.45 1.69 -10.08
N ALA A 108 -8.81 1.66 -8.80
CA ALA A 108 -8.07 0.91 -7.80
C ALA A 108 -8.60 -0.52 -7.73
N THR A 109 -7.68 -1.48 -7.69
CA THR A 109 -7.98 -2.91 -7.56
C THR A 109 -7.68 -3.37 -6.14
N PRO A 110 -8.63 -4.06 -5.46
CA PRO A 110 -8.37 -4.66 -4.17
C PRO A 110 -7.51 -5.92 -4.35
N LYS A 111 -6.38 -5.96 -3.65
CA LYS A 111 -5.43 -7.07 -3.72
C LYS A 111 -5.04 -7.55 -2.32
N TYR A 112 -4.61 -8.80 -2.21
CA TYR A 112 -4.12 -9.38 -0.96
C TYR A 112 -2.83 -10.18 -1.17
N ASN A 113 -2.04 -10.30 -0.11
CA ASN A 113 -0.83 -11.13 -0.10
C ASN A 113 -1.18 -12.53 0.45
N PRO A 114 -1.17 -13.57 -0.39
CA PRO A 114 -1.57 -14.90 0.02
C PRO A 114 -0.64 -15.49 1.09
N THR A 115 0.66 -15.24 1.02
CA THR A 115 1.65 -15.77 1.96
C THR A 115 1.44 -15.22 3.37
N ILE A 116 1.34 -13.90 3.50
CA ILE A 116 1.16 -13.26 4.82
C ILE A 116 -0.25 -13.55 5.38
N CYS A 117 -1.26 -13.62 4.53
CA CYS A 117 -2.59 -14.04 4.95
C CYS A 117 -2.58 -15.46 5.53
N GLU A 118 -1.88 -16.41 4.89
CA GLU A 118 -1.74 -17.77 5.39
C GLU A 118 -1.00 -17.82 6.75
N GLU A 119 0.12 -17.11 6.87
CA GLU A 119 0.91 -17.04 8.11
C GLU A 119 0.11 -16.47 9.29
N LEU A 120 -0.73 -15.48 9.04
CA LEU A 120 -1.59 -14.85 10.06
C LEU A 120 -2.95 -15.54 10.24
N GLY A 121 -3.26 -16.56 9.43
CA GLY A 121 -4.55 -17.24 9.46
C GLY A 121 -5.73 -16.37 9.03
N ILE A 122 -5.48 -15.36 8.19
CA ILE A 122 -6.48 -14.42 7.70
C ILE A 122 -7.04 -14.91 6.37
N GLN A 123 -8.37 -15.01 6.27
CA GLN A 123 -9.04 -15.32 5.02
C GLN A 123 -9.24 -14.04 4.20
N PRO A 124 -8.83 -14.02 2.92
CA PRO A 124 -9.08 -12.87 2.06
C PRO A 124 -10.58 -12.64 1.86
N LEU A 125 -10.96 -11.40 1.66
CA LEU A 125 -12.34 -11.03 1.36
C LEU A 125 -12.70 -11.35 -0.10
N ASP A 126 -13.98 -11.62 -0.35
CA ASP A 126 -14.49 -11.82 -1.69
C ASP A 126 -14.20 -10.59 -2.57
N GLY A 127 -13.74 -10.81 -3.78
CA GLY A 127 -13.42 -9.75 -4.73
C GLY A 127 -12.00 -9.19 -4.62
N TYR A 128 -11.16 -9.73 -3.71
CA TYR A 128 -9.75 -9.41 -3.66
C TYR A 128 -8.95 -10.36 -4.57
N GLU A 129 -8.01 -9.80 -5.34
CA GLU A 129 -7.10 -10.56 -6.19
C GLU A 129 -5.79 -10.85 -5.45
N ALA A 130 -5.23 -12.05 -5.66
CA ALA A 130 -3.92 -12.38 -5.10
C ALA A 130 -2.83 -11.56 -5.79
N ILE A 131 -1.90 -10.99 -5.00
CA ILE A 131 -0.68 -10.40 -5.54
C ILE A 131 0.19 -11.55 -6.07
N GLU A 132 0.58 -11.45 -7.33
CA GLU A 132 1.53 -12.38 -7.93
C GLU A 132 2.94 -12.12 -7.36
N GLY A 133 3.57 -13.18 -6.86
CA GLY A 133 4.93 -13.14 -6.30
C GLY A 133 6.02 -13.19 -7.37
#